data_f00c3fbdf6b82c6810e4bc43e9d90b87
#
_entry.id   f00c3fbdf6b82c6810e4bc43e9d90b87
#
_cell.length_a   1.000
_cell.length_b   1.000
_cell.length_c   1.000
_cell.angle_alpha   90.00
_cell.angle_beta   90.00
_cell.angle_gamma   90.00
#
_symmetry.space_group_name_H-M   'P 1'
#
loop_
_entity.id
_entity.type
_entity.pdbx_description
1 polymer ?
#
loop_
_entity_poly.entity_id
_entity_poly.type
_entity_poly.pdbx_seq_one_letter_code
_entity_poly.pdbx_strand_id
1 'polypeptide(L)'
;MDQNDGPNNLHTHIELGFHKRIWDAVPGDNSVTFSLEDEDGYLGFPGHKKVSVTYSLDEENALRLHYHASSDKRTIFNLTNHSYFNLDGQGTGRIEDHELWLGASHFTPVVPGSIPTGEICAVAGTPMDFTQPKKIGRDIEADFEQLKLTGGYDHNFCIDDWDGSLKHIATAKGPKSGRVMKVYTTLPGVQFYAGNFIAPEEGKAGAAYDN
;
A
#
# COMPACT_ATOMS: atom_id res chain seq x y z
N MET A 1 20.40 -9.09 -1.38
CA MET A 1 19.02 -9.00 -1.90
C MET A 1 19.07 -9.08 -3.41
N ASP A 2 18.07 -9.70 -3.99
CA ASP A 2 17.96 -9.86 -5.43
C ASP A 2 17.64 -8.54 -6.13
N GLN A 3 18.17 -8.32 -7.34
CA GLN A 3 17.83 -7.17 -8.18
C GLN A 3 16.75 -7.62 -9.16
N ASN A 4 15.50 -7.32 -8.88
CA ASN A 4 14.34 -7.75 -9.64
C ASN A 4 13.57 -6.60 -10.31
N ASP A 5 14.09 -5.38 -10.17
CA ASP A 5 13.59 -4.17 -10.81
C ASP A 5 14.77 -3.31 -11.31
N GLY A 6 15.37 -3.73 -12.44
CA GLY A 6 16.63 -3.18 -12.92
C GLY A 6 17.75 -3.30 -11.88
N PRO A 7 18.37 -2.17 -11.44
CA PRO A 7 19.39 -2.20 -10.38
C PRO A 7 18.79 -2.27 -8.97
N ASN A 8 17.47 -2.23 -8.83
CA ASN A 8 16.76 -2.11 -7.57
C ASN A 8 16.15 -3.44 -7.11
N ASN A 9 15.67 -3.45 -5.87
CA ASN A 9 14.84 -4.52 -5.33
C ASN A 9 13.44 -3.99 -5.05
N LEU A 10 12.42 -4.62 -5.64
CA LEU A 10 11.01 -4.34 -5.42
C LEU A 10 10.37 -5.54 -4.72
N HIS A 11 9.66 -5.31 -3.61
CA HIS A 11 8.90 -6.33 -2.87
C HIS A 11 9.70 -7.61 -2.53
N THR A 12 10.98 -7.47 -2.23
CA THR A 12 11.90 -8.53 -1.82
C THR A 12 12.29 -9.49 -2.95
N HIS A 13 11.33 -10.23 -3.53
CA HIS A 13 11.59 -11.23 -4.57
C HIS A 13 10.29 -11.60 -5.26
N ILE A 14 10.28 -11.70 -6.61
CA ILE A 14 9.08 -11.94 -7.41
C ILE A 14 8.46 -13.32 -7.12
N GLU A 15 9.30 -14.37 -6.99
CA GLU A 15 8.82 -15.75 -6.84
C GLU A 15 8.89 -16.29 -5.41
N LEU A 16 9.80 -15.77 -4.58
CA LEU A 16 10.10 -16.29 -3.25
C LEU A 16 9.72 -15.33 -2.12
N GLY A 17 9.20 -14.14 -2.45
CA GLY A 17 8.71 -13.16 -1.49
C GLY A 17 7.49 -13.67 -0.72
N PHE A 18 7.15 -13.01 0.37
CA PHE A 18 6.05 -13.43 1.27
C PHE A 18 4.71 -13.63 0.56
N HIS A 19 4.44 -12.90 -0.51
CA HIS A 19 3.22 -13.00 -1.32
C HIS A 19 3.12 -14.27 -2.16
N LYS A 20 4.21 -15.04 -2.30
CA LYS A 20 4.28 -16.31 -3.06
C LYS A 20 4.48 -17.53 -2.17
N ARG A 21 4.70 -17.32 -0.87
CA ARG A 21 4.93 -18.40 0.09
C ARG A 21 3.62 -18.99 0.59
N ILE A 22 3.70 -20.26 0.98
CA ILE A 22 2.61 -20.91 1.71
C ILE A 22 2.81 -20.59 3.20
N TRP A 23 1.76 -20.09 3.84
CA TRP A 23 1.75 -19.72 5.24
C TRP A 23 0.99 -20.75 6.05
N ASP A 24 1.41 -21.00 7.27
CA ASP A 24 0.61 -21.71 8.25
C ASP A 24 -0.56 -20.83 8.67
N ALA A 25 -1.77 -21.41 8.72
CA ALA A 25 -2.98 -20.68 9.01
C ALA A 25 -3.68 -21.23 10.25
N VAL A 26 -3.94 -20.37 11.22
CA VAL A 26 -4.68 -20.72 12.44
C VAL A 26 -5.95 -19.86 12.49
N PRO A 27 -7.14 -20.47 12.29
CA PRO A 27 -8.40 -19.75 12.41
C PRO A 27 -8.72 -19.48 13.88
N GLY A 28 -9.37 -18.33 14.14
CA GLY A 28 -9.96 -17.92 15.41
C GLY A 28 -11.37 -17.39 15.20
N ASP A 29 -12.01 -16.90 16.27
CA ASP A 29 -13.32 -16.28 16.18
C ASP A 29 -13.20 -14.95 15.41
N ASN A 30 -13.89 -14.86 14.25
CA ASN A 30 -13.83 -13.71 13.34
C ASN A 30 -12.39 -13.28 12.95
N SER A 31 -11.44 -14.21 12.95
CA SER A 31 -10.04 -13.93 12.65
C SER A 31 -9.31 -15.11 12.02
N VAL A 32 -8.19 -14.83 11.40
CA VAL A 32 -7.21 -15.83 10.99
C VAL A 32 -5.80 -15.25 11.18
N THR A 33 -4.91 -16.03 11.76
CA THR A 33 -3.49 -15.70 11.87
C THR A 33 -2.71 -16.55 10.90
N PHE A 34 -1.97 -15.89 10.00
CA PHE A 34 -0.99 -16.51 9.14
C PHE A 34 0.40 -16.32 9.73
N SER A 35 1.22 -17.37 9.71
CA SER A 35 2.60 -17.32 10.20
C SER A 35 3.58 -18.01 9.24
N LEU A 36 4.83 -17.54 9.30
CA LEU A 36 5.90 -18.00 8.45
C LEU A 36 7.24 -17.81 9.15
N GLU A 37 8.16 -18.74 8.96
CA GLU A 37 9.54 -18.66 9.44
C GLU A 37 10.52 -18.65 8.27
N ASP A 38 11.59 -17.88 8.40
CA ASP A 38 12.71 -17.82 7.46
C ASP A 38 14.01 -18.10 8.20
N GLU A 39 14.85 -18.93 7.61
CA GLU A 39 16.20 -19.17 8.10
C GLU A 39 17.11 -17.93 7.96
N ASP A 40 18.19 -17.93 8.72
CA ASP A 40 19.23 -16.87 8.64
C ASP A 40 19.76 -16.74 7.21
N GLY A 41 19.79 -15.52 6.70
CA GLY A 41 20.30 -15.22 5.36
C GLY A 41 19.30 -15.45 4.22
N TYR A 42 18.08 -15.93 4.50
CA TYR A 42 17.08 -16.13 3.46
C TYR A 42 16.81 -14.82 2.71
N LEU A 43 16.91 -14.86 1.36
CA LEU A 43 16.84 -13.72 0.44
C LEU A 43 17.79 -12.56 0.80
N GLY A 44 18.89 -12.83 1.51
CA GLY A 44 19.88 -11.84 1.93
C GLY A 44 19.53 -11.07 3.20
N PHE A 45 18.46 -11.46 3.93
CA PHE A 45 18.09 -10.84 5.21
C PHE A 45 18.68 -11.61 6.39
N PRO A 46 19.46 -10.94 7.25
CA PRO A 46 20.07 -11.59 8.42
C PRO A 46 19.03 -12.07 9.44
N GLY A 47 19.41 -13.09 10.19
CA GLY A 47 18.66 -13.64 11.31
C GLY A 47 17.61 -14.67 10.93
N HIS A 48 17.32 -15.58 11.87
CA HIS A 48 16.15 -16.42 11.83
C HIS A 48 14.93 -15.56 12.14
N LYS A 49 14.00 -15.50 11.21
CA LYS A 49 12.86 -14.57 11.26
C LYS A 49 11.56 -15.31 11.45
N LYS A 50 10.72 -14.81 12.34
CA LYS A 50 9.33 -15.26 12.51
C LYS A 50 8.42 -14.08 12.19
N VAL A 51 7.48 -14.29 11.29
CA VAL A 51 6.54 -13.27 10.84
C VAL A 51 5.13 -13.81 10.98
N SER A 52 4.23 -12.99 11.46
CA SER A 52 2.80 -13.30 11.45
C SER A 52 1.97 -12.09 11.06
N VAL A 53 0.82 -12.36 10.49
CA VAL A 53 -0.23 -11.37 10.22
C VAL A 53 -1.57 -11.94 10.65
N THR A 54 -2.28 -11.20 11.49
CA THR A 54 -3.65 -11.55 11.91
C THR A 54 -4.63 -10.64 11.20
N TYR A 55 -5.53 -11.23 10.45
CA TYR A 55 -6.71 -10.58 9.90
C TYR A 55 -7.88 -10.82 10.85
N SER A 56 -8.56 -9.78 11.24
CA SER A 56 -9.79 -9.88 12.04
C SER A 56 -10.86 -8.91 11.53
N LEU A 57 -12.10 -9.34 11.62
CA LEU A 57 -13.27 -8.54 11.25
C LEU A 57 -14.13 -8.35 12.51
N ASP A 58 -14.41 -7.09 12.84
CA ASP A 58 -15.27 -6.76 13.98
C ASP A 58 -16.72 -6.47 13.56
N GLU A 59 -17.59 -6.27 14.56
CA GLU A 59 -19.01 -6.01 14.35
C GLU A 59 -19.29 -4.63 13.71
N GLU A 60 -18.30 -3.74 13.68
CA GLU A 60 -18.37 -2.41 13.03
C GLU A 60 -17.92 -2.45 11.56
N ASN A 61 -17.71 -3.66 11.00
CA ASN A 61 -17.15 -3.91 9.67
C ASN A 61 -15.73 -3.35 9.49
N ALA A 62 -14.96 -3.25 10.57
CA ALA A 62 -13.55 -2.91 10.46
C ALA A 62 -12.71 -4.18 10.25
N LEU A 63 -12.00 -4.22 9.11
CA LEU A 63 -10.97 -5.20 8.86
C LEU A 63 -9.66 -4.71 9.49
N ARG A 64 -9.13 -5.48 10.44
CA ARG A 64 -7.86 -5.18 11.10
C ARG A 64 -6.77 -6.13 10.60
N LEU A 65 -5.61 -5.57 10.30
CA LEU A 65 -4.41 -6.30 9.95
C LEU A 65 -3.36 -5.99 11.02
N HIS A 66 -3.00 -7.01 11.80
CA HIS A 66 -1.97 -6.87 12.83
C HIS A 66 -0.74 -7.68 12.44
N TYR A 67 0.37 -6.99 12.20
CA TYR A 67 1.65 -7.60 11.86
C TYR A 67 2.52 -7.73 13.08
N HIS A 68 3.17 -8.89 13.23
CA HIS A 68 4.21 -9.11 14.21
C HIS A 68 5.41 -9.77 13.54
N ALA A 69 6.60 -9.28 13.84
CA ALA A 69 7.84 -9.86 13.33
C ALA A 69 8.92 -9.85 14.41
N SER A 70 9.71 -10.90 14.46
CA SER A 70 10.89 -11.00 15.31
C SER A 70 12.06 -11.63 14.58
N SER A 71 13.27 -11.33 15.02
CA SER A 71 14.50 -11.95 14.51
C SER A 71 15.53 -12.07 15.62
N ASP A 72 16.39 -13.07 15.55
CA ASP A 72 17.53 -13.27 16.45
C ASP A 72 18.75 -12.41 16.08
N LYS A 73 18.71 -11.72 14.92
CA LYS A 73 19.72 -10.75 14.48
C LYS A 73 19.06 -9.44 14.04
N ARG A 74 19.83 -8.37 13.98
CA ARG A 74 19.39 -7.09 13.42
C ARG A 74 19.07 -7.27 11.93
N THR A 75 17.84 -7.00 11.56
CA THR A 75 17.32 -7.10 10.19
C THR A 75 16.26 -6.03 9.91
N ILE A 76 15.68 -6.04 8.72
CA ILE A 76 14.67 -5.08 8.30
C ILE A 76 13.34 -5.80 8.10
N PHE A 77 12.26 -5.23 8.65
CA PHE A 77 10.88 -5.58 8.34
C PHE A 77 10.15 -4.33 7.90
N ASN A 78 9.48 -4.40 6.76
CA ASN A 78 8.57 -3.36 6.28
C ASN A 78 7.42 -4.06 5.55
N LEU A 79 6.42 -4.50 6.32
CA LEU A 79 5.31 -5.31 5.84
C LEU A 79 4.14 -4.42 5.45
N THR A 80 3.44 -4.82 4.40
CA THR A 80 2.23 -4.15 3.94
C THR A 80 1.18 -5.15 3.46
N ASN A 81 -0.06 -4.68 3.29
CA ASN A 81 -1.09 -5.36 2.51
C ASN A 81 -1.24 -4.62 1.18
N HIS A 82 -1.13 -5.37 0.09
CA HIS A 82 -1.15 -4.80 -1.26
C HIS A 82 -2.51 -5.04 -1.96
N SER A 83 -3.61 -4.89 -1.24
CA SER A 83 -4.94 -4.98 -1.84
C SER A 83 -5.26 -3.73 -2.65
N TYR A 84 -5.83 -3.94 -3.84
CA TYR A 84 -6.39 -2.88 -4.68
C TYR A 84 -7.87 -2.71 -4.37
N PHE A 85 -8.30 -1.47 -4.10
CA PHE A 85 -9.67 -1.16 -3.75
C PHE A 85 -10.38 -0.39 -4.85
N ASN A 86 -11.48 -0.94 -5.36
CA ASN A 86 -12.46 -0.20 -6.13
C ASN A 86 -13.77 -0.19 -5.33
N LEU A 87 -14.11 0.94 -4.74
CA LEU A 87 -15.28 1.05 -3.86
C LEU A 87 -16.61 0.98 -4.61
N ASP A 88 -16.61 1.21 -5.92
CA ASP A 88 -17.80 1.02 -6.76
C ASP A 88 -18.04 -0.46 -7.10
N GLY A 89 -17.03 -1.31 -6.87
CA GLY A 89 -17.12 -2.76 -7.03
C GLY A 89 -16.17 -3.30 -8.10
N GLN A 90 -15.89 -4.60 -8.01
CA GLN A 90 -15.06 -5.31 -8.96
C GLN A 90 -15.61 -5.19 -10.39
N GLY A 91 -14.76 -4.89 -11.37
CA GLY A 91 -15.13 -4.82 -12.77
C GLY A 91 -16.03 -3.63 -13.14
N THR A 92 -16.13 -2.62 -12.29
CA THR A 92 -16.94 -1.41 -12.57
C THR A 92 -16.18 -0.30 -13.29
N GLY A 93 -14.94 -0.57 -13.69
CA GLY A 93 -14.05 0.38 -14.37
C GLY A 93 -13.07 1.08 -13.43
N ARG A 94 -12.63 2.25 -13.84
CA ARG A 94 -11.54 3.03 -13.24
C ARG A 94 -11.96 3.72 -11.93
N ILE A 95 -10.95 4.16 -11.17
CA ILE A 95 -11.15 4.74 -9.84
C ILE A 95 -10.97 6.27 -9.79
N GLU A 96 -10.72 6.92 -10.90
CA GLU A 96 -10.41 8.36 -10.94
C GLU A 96 -11.54 9.25 -10.43
N ASP A 97 -12.78 8.77 -10.50
CA ASP A 97 -13.91 9.48 -9.94
C ASP A 97 -14.09 9.32 -8.43
N HIS A 98 -13.33 8.42 -7.79
CA HIS A 98 -13.33 8.30 -6.33
C HIS A 98 -12.78 9.57 -5.69
N GLU A 99 -13.42 10.00 -4.60
CA GLU A 99 -12.89 11.07 -3.76
C GLU A 99 -11.90 10.48 -2.75
N LEU A 100 -10.75 11.13 -2.60
CA LEU A 100 -9.72 10.75 -1.63
C LEU A 100 -9.35 11.95 -0.77
N TRP A 101 -9.22 11.72 0.52
CA TRP A 101 -8.59 12.59 1.49
C TRP A 101 -7.42 11.86 2.16
N LEU A 102 -6.29 12.56 2.37
CA LEU A 102 -5.14 12.06 3.10
C LEU A 102 -4.77 13.04 4.22
N GLY A 103 -4.57 12.54 5.43
CA GLY A 103 -4.04 13.27 6.58
C GLY A 103 -2.51 13.38 6.51
N ALA A 104 -2.01 13.94 5.41
CA ALA A 104 -0.59 14.04 5.10
C ALA A 104 -0.30 15.32 4.34
N SER A 105 0.46 16.23 4.95
CA SER A 105 0.89 17.50 4.34
C SER A 105 2.22 17.39 3.58
N HIS A 106 2.86 16.22 3.58
CA HIS A 106 4.13 15.94 2.92
C HIS A 106 4.12 14.57 2.25
N PHE A 107 5.01 14.41 1.28
CA PHE A 107 5.27 13.16 0.58
C PHE A 107 6.76 12.96 0.33
N THR A 108 7.19 11.75 0.00
CA THR A 108 8.57 11.46 -0.40
C THR A 108 8.68 11.46 -1.92
N PRO A 109 9.42 12.42 -2.52
CA PRO A 109 9.61 12.46 -3.97
C PRO A 109 10.51 11.33 -4.44
N VAL A 110 10.36 10.98 -5.73
CA VAL A 110 11.12 9.91 -6.38
C VAL A 110 11.95 10.44 -7.56
N VAL A 111 13.00 9.71 -7.90
CA VAL A 111 13.75 9.84 -9.16
C VAL A 111 13.28 8.78 -10.17
N PRO A 112 13.74 8.82 -11.44
CA PRO A 112 13.43 7.75 -12.40
C PRO A 112 13.67 6.36 -11.84
N GLY A 113 12.71 5.45 -12.05
CA GLY A 113 12.69 4.12 -11.44
C GLY A 113 11.97 4.08 -10.10
N SER A 114 11.21 5.13 -9.76
CA SER A 114 10.37 5.23 -8.55
C SER A 114 11.14 5.07 -7.22
N ILE A 115 12.42 5.45 -7.22
CA ILE A 115 13.28 5.37 -6.02
C ILE A 115 13.16 6.66 -5.22
N PRO A 116 12.78 6.59 -3.92
CA PRO A 116 12.71 7.77 -3.06
C PRO A 116 14.06 8.46 -2.91
N THR A 117 14.06 9.80 -2.96
CA THR A 117 15.29 10.62 -2.84
C THR A 117 15.82 10.72 -1.41
N GLY A 118 14.97 10.41 -0.42
CA GLY A 118 15.22 10.68 0.99
C GLY A 118 14.74 12.06 1.44
N GLU A 119 14.26 12.89 0.53
CA GLU A 119 13.65 14.18 0.85
C GLU A 119 12.19 14.00 1.28
N ILE A 120 11.69 15.00 2.00
CA ILE A 120 10.27 15.12 2.37
C ILE A 120 9.78 16.47 1.85
N CYS A 121 8.85 16.44 0.89
CA CYS A 121 8.35 17.62 0.21
C CYS A 121 6.92 17.95 0.60
N ALA A 122 6.58 19.23 0.72
CA ALA A 122 5.22 19.67 0.99
C ALA A 122 4.30 19.36 -0.20
N VAL A 123 3.07 18.94 0.09
CA VAL A 123 2.03 18.71 -0.94
C VAL A 123 1.35 20.01 -1.37
N ALA A 124 1.36 21.03 -0.53
CA ALA A 124 0.64 22.28 -0.74
C ALA A 124 0.99 22.94 -2.07
N GLY A 125 -0.04 23.30 -2.85
CA GLY A 125 0.12 23.94 -4.17
C GLY A 125 0.58 22.98 -5.28
N THR A 126 0.59 21.68 -5.03
CA THR A 126 0.95 20.64 -6.01
C THR A 126 -0.23 19.71 -6.30
N PRO A 127 -0.18 18.91 -7.39
CA PRO A 127 -1.14 17.84 -7.63
C PRO A 127 -1.22 16.77 -6.52
N MET A 128 -0.17 16.67 -5.68
CA MET A 128 -0.09 15.73 -4.57
C MET A 128 -0.97 16.12 -3.36
N ASP A 129 -1.57 17.31 -3.36
CA ASP A 129 -2.36 17.80 -2.23
C ASP A 129 -3.74 17.12 -2.15
N PHE A 130 -3.88 16.18 -1.20
CA PHE A 130 -5.11 15.52 -0.80
C PHE A 130 -5.54 15.90 0.63
N THR A 131 -5.03 17.00 1.19
CA THR A 131 -5.40 17.50 2.52
C THR A 131 -6.85 17.98 2.57
N GLN A 132 -7.46 18.24 1.40
CA GLN A 132 -8.90 18.39 1.22
C GLN A 132 -9.39 17.29 0.27
N PRO A 133 -10.59 16.72 0.51
CA PRO A 133 -11.13 15.68 -0.35
C PRO A 133 -11.20 16.15 -1.81
N LYS A 134 -10.64 15.36 -2.71
CA LYS A 134 -10.73 15.61 -4.16
C LYS A 134 -10.83 14.31 -4.94
N LYS A 135 -11.38 14.38 -6.17
CA LYS A 135 -11.33 13.25 -7.10
C LYS A 135 -9.88 12.88 -7.43
N ILE A 136 -9.57 11.59 -7.44
CA ILE A 136 -8.25 11.07 -7.81
C ILE A 136 -7.85 11.55 -9.20
N GLY A 137 -8.76 11.46 -10.17
CA GLY A 137 -8.51 11.87 -11.55
C GLY A 137 -8.40 13.37 -11.79
N ARG A 138 -8.68 14.23 -10.79
CA ARG A 138 -8.66 15.68 -10.97
C ARG A 138 -7.30 16.19 -11.47
N ASP A 139 -6.23 15.65 -10.92
CA ASP A 139 -4.88 16.14 -11.17
C ASP A 139 -3.89 15.02 -11.60
N ILE A 140 -4.38 13.79 -11.84
CA ILE A 140 -3.52 12.63 -12.10
C ILE A 140 -2.67 12.78 -13.37
N GLU A 141 -3.18 13.51 -14.36
CA GLU A 141 -2.49 13.81 -15.63
C GLU A 141 -1.84 15.22 -15.66
N ALA A 142 -1.72 15.87 -14.50
CA ALA A 142 -1.13 17.20 -14.42
C ALA A 142 0.33 17.19 -14.89
N ASP A 143 0.77 18.33 -15.47
CA ASP A 143 2.16 18.55 -15.86
C ASP A 143 3.05 18.75 -14.63
N PHE A 144 3.23 17.65 -13.87
CA PHE A 144 4.03 17.59 -12.66
C PHE A 144 5.02 16.43 -12.75
N GLU A 145 6.30 16.72 -12.51
CA GLU A 145 7.39 15.77 -12.72
C GLU A 145 7.14 14.43 -12.00
N GLN A 146 6.71 14.47 -10.74
CA GLN A 146 6.50 13.27 -9.94
C GLN A 146 5.42 12.35 -10.54
N LEU A 147 4.32 12.91 -11.03
CA LEU A 147 3.27 12.13 -11.71
C LEU A 147 3.76 11.55 -13.05
N LYS A 148 4.61 12.28 -13.78
CA LYS A 148 5.21 11.77 -15.02
C LYS A 148 6.17 10.61 -14.78
N LEU A 149 6.96 10.67 -13.71
CA LEU A 149 7.93 9.63 -13.36
C LEU A 149 7.26 8.29 -13.04
N THR A 150 6.05 8.32 -12.50
CA THR A 150 5.32 7.14 -12.02
C THR A 150 4.06 6.84 -12.83
N GLY A 151 3.77 7.61 -13.89
CA GLY A 151 2.58 7.44 -14.72
C GLY A 151 1.26 7.72 -13.98
N GLY A 152 1.28 8.50 -12.92
CA GLY A 152 0.17 8.81 -12.02
C GLY A 152 0.61 8.81 -10.56
N TYR A 153 -0.30 8.57 -9.62
CA TYR A 153 0.06 8.50 -8.20
C TYR A 153 0.69 7.14 -7.86
N ASP A 154 1.91 7.17 -7.33
CA ASP A 154 2.61 6.04 -6.73
C ASP A 154 3.68 6.55 -5.75
N HIS A 155 3.22 7.17 -4.67
CA HIS A 155 4.09 7.86 -3.73
C HIS A 155 3.72 7.54 -2.29
N ASN A 156 4.73 7.56 -1.42
CA ASN A 156 4.52 7.51 0.01
C ASN A 156 4.17 8.92 0.54
N PHE A 157 3.07 9.01 1.27
CA PHE A 157 2.62 10.21 1.99
C PHE A 157 2.99 10.10 3.45
N CYS A 158 3.61 11.15 3.99
CA CYS A 158 4.05 11.22 5.38
C CYS A 158 2.88 11.66 6.27
N ILE A 159 2.51 10.83 7.23
CA ILE A 159 1.36 11.06 8.10
C ILE A 159 1.64 12.22 9.04
N ASP A 160 0.73 13.20 9.07
CA ASP A 160 0.81 14.34 9.96
C ASP A 160 0.68 13.91 11.42
N ASP A 161 1.46 14.58 12.29
CA ASP A 161 1.46 14.35 13.74
C ASP A 161 1.63 12.88 14.16
N TRP A 162 2.38 12.09 13.38
CA TRP A 162 2.63 10.69 13.69
C TRP A 162 3.37 10.53 15.04
N ASP A 163 2.82 9.68 15.90
CA ASP A 163 3.33 9.39 17.24
C ASP A 163 3.33 7.88 17.58
N GLY A 164 3.08 7.03 16.57
CA GLY A 164 2.97 5.57 16.72
C GLY A 164 1.60 5.09 17.23
N SER A 165 0.68 5.97 17.58
CA SER A 165 -0.70 5.59 17.90
C SER A 165 -1.52 5.28 16.63
N LEU A 166 -2.64 4.56 16.79
CA LEU A 166 -3.55 4.29 15.69
C LEU A 166 -4.29 5.57 15.29
N LYS A 167 -4.01 6.07 14.09
CA LYS A 167 -4.60 7.32 13.56
C LYS A 167 -5.41 7.08 12.30
N HIS A 168 -6.50 7.83 12.15
CA HIS A 168 -7.23 7.96 10.89
C HIS A 168 -6.41 8.78 9.92
N ILE A 169 -6.00 8.17 8.80
CA ILE A 169 -5.04 8.76 7.86
C ILE A 169 -5.57 8.96 6.45
N ALA A 170 -6.65 8.27 6.10
CA ALA A 170 -7.24 8.41 4.78
C ALA A 170 -8.74 8.12 4.81
N THR A 171 -9.46 8.77 3.90
CA THR A 171 -10.85 8.44 3.57
C THR A 171 -10.99 8.41 2.06
N ALA A 172 -11.51 7.30 1.54
CA ALA A 172 -11.90 7.17 0.14
C ALA A 172 -13.39 6.93 0.01
N LYS A 173 -14.02 7.46 -1.05
CA LYS A 173 -15.45 7.31 -1.32
C LYS A 173 -15.70 6.97 -2.80
N GLY A 174 -16.42 5.88 -3.03
CA GLY A 174 -16.91 5.51 -4.36
C GLY A 174 -18.13 6.34 -4.76
N PRO A 175 -18.11 7.03 -5.91
CA PRO A 175 -19.19 7.95 -6.30
C PRO A 175 -20.48 7.24 -6.67
N LYS A 176 -20.41 6.02 -7.23
CA LYS A 176 -21.60 5.26 -7.70
C LYS A 176 -22.20 4.45 -6.56
N SER A 177 -21.39 3.77 -5.79
CA SER A 177 -21.85 2.90 -4.70
C SER A 177 -22.15 3.65 -3.40
N GLY A 178 -21.57 4.84 -3.21
CA GLY A 178 -21.62 5.57 -1.96
C GLY A 178 -20.81 4.93 -0.82
N ARG A 179 -20.06 3.83 -1.07
CA ARG A 179 -19.23 3.19 -0.06
C ARG A 179 -18.10 4.12 0.35
N VAL A 180 -17.84 4.15 1.66
CA VAL A 180 -16.76 4.93 2.26
C VAL A 180 -15.81 3.97 2.95
N MET A 181 -14.52 4.07 2.62
CA MET A 181 -13.44 3.37 3.30
C MET A 181 -12.63 4.38 4.12
N LYS A 182 -12.47 4.10 5.41
CA LYS A 182 -11.57 4.84 6.29
C LYS A 182 -10.36 3.97 6.60
N VAL A 183 -9.18 4.54 6.48
CA VAL A 183 -7.91 3.84 6.74
C VAL A 183 -7.28 4.40 8.01
N TYR A 184 -6.83 3.48 8.86
CA TYR A 184 -6.13 3.77 10.10
C TYR A 184 -4.79 3.04 10.10
N THR A 185 -3.76 3.66 10.64
CA THR A 185 -2.43 3.03 10.79
C THR A 185 -1.69 3.53 12.01
N THR A 186 -0.73 2.73 12.47
CA THR A 186 0.29 3.12 13.46
C THR A 186 1.62 3.49 12.79
N LEU A 187 1.72 3.38 11.44
CA LEU A 187 2.94 3.65 10.68
C LEU A 187 3.07 5.12 10.27
N PRO A 188 4.30 5.61 10.03
CA PRO A 188 4.56 7.02 9.72
C PRO A 188 4.16 7.44 8.30
N GLY A 189 3.83 6.49 7.43
CA GLY A 189 3.54 6.79 6.04
C GLY A 189 2.55 5.81 5.42
N VAL A 190 1.95 6.23 4.31
CA VAL A 190 1.05 5.42 3.49
C VAL A 190 1.40 5.58 2.02
N GLN A 191 1.56 4.46 1.32
CA GLN A 191 1.69 4.48 -0.13
C GLN A 191 0.30 4.65 -0.75
N PHE A 192 0.13 5.68 -1.57
CA PHE A 192 -1.02 5.80 -2.44
C PHE A 192 -0.61 5.47 -3.87
N TYR A 193 -1.15 4.37 -4.39
CA TYR A 193 -0.92 3.86 -5.74
C TYR A 193 -2.25 3.78 -6.48
N ALA A 194 -2.33 4.42 -7.64
CA ALA A 194 -3.55 4.51 -8.43
C ALA A 194 -3.72 3.38 -9.46
N GLY A 195 -2.80 2.40 -9.48
CA GLY A 195 -2.87 1.28 -10.40
C GLY A 195 -2.15 1.48 -11.73
N ASN A 196 -1.29 2.49 -11.84
CA ASN A 196 -0.66 2.98 -13.07
C ASN A 196 0.07 1.92 -13.91
N PHE A 197 0.53 0.83 -13.28
CA PHE A 197 1.29 -0.25 -13.93
C PHE A 197 0.54 -1.58 -13.95
N ILE A 198 -0.78 -1.57 -13.70
CA ILE A 198 -1.59 -2.78 -13.84
C ILE A 198 -1.63 -3.14 -15.31
N ALA A 199 -1.07 -4.32 -15.65
CA ALA A 199 -1.18 -4.87 -16.99
C ALA A 199 -2.61 -5.41 -17.21
N PRO A 200 -3.11 -5.43 -18.46
CA PRO A 200 -4.39 -6.05 -18.77
C PRO A 200 -4.42 -7.52 -18.31
N GLU A 201 -5.32 -7.84 -17.41
CA GLU A 201 -5.51 -9.18 -16.86
C GLU A 201 -6.99 -9.52 -16.76
N GLU A 202 -7.31 -10.80 -16.88
CA GLU A 202 -8.64 -11.33 -16.57
C GLU A 202 -8.70 -11.74 -15.10
N GLY A 203 -9.55 -11.09 -14.33
CA GLY A 203 -9.77 -11.36 -12.92
C GLY A 203 -10.92 -12.32 -12.66
N LYS A 204 -11.39 -12.36 -11.42
CA LYS A 204 -12.51 -13.20 -10.99
C LYS A 204 -13.77 -12.93 -11.83
N ALA A 205 -14.44 -14.03 -12.22
CA ALA A 205 -15.68 -14.00 -12.99
C ALA A 205 -15.57 -13.29 -14.37
N GLY A 206 -14.38 -13.31 -14.99
CA GLY A 206 -14.15 -12.70 -16.28
C GLY A 206 -14.06 -11.18 -16.25
N ALA A 207 -13.87 -10.57 -15.07
CA ALA A 207 -13.66 -9.12 -14.98
C ALA A 207 -12.31 -8.75 -15.62
N ALA A 208 -12.34 -7.79 -16.54
CA ALA A 208 -11.11 -7.24 -17.10
C ALA A 208 -10.52 -6.19 -16.14
N TYR A 209 -9.24 -6.27 -15.89
CA TYR A 209 -8.46 -5.25 -15.21
C TYR A 209 -7.49 -4.64 -16.20
N ASP A 210 -7.42 -3.33 -16.21
CA ASP A 210 -6.48 -2.51 -16.96
C ASP A 210 -6.21 -1.21 -16.18
N ASN A 211 -5.21 -0.43 -16.59
CA ASN A 211 -4.92 0.89 -16.04
C ASN A 211 -5.66 2.02 -16.78
#